data_2ff3c0b2c38e23066a61a5eae8321b29
#
_entry.id   2ff3c0b2c38e23066a61a5eae8321b29
#
_cell.length_a   1.000
_cell.length_b   1.000
_cell.length_c   1.000
_cell.angle_alpha   90.00
_cell.angle_beta   90.00
_cell.angle_gamma   90.00
#
_symmetry.space_group_name_H-M   'P 1'
#
loop_
_entity.id
_entity.type
_entity.pdbx_description
1 polymer ?
#
loop_
_entity_poly.entity_id
_entity_poly.type
_entity_poly.pdbx_seq_one_letter_code
_entity_poly.pdbx_strand_id
1 'polypeptide(L)'
;MWWVCRILCAHFFLKGGKAMEGHIHSTESFGTVDGPGIRFVVFFQGCPMRCLYCHNPDTWSIGGSDENLRSVDSILNEYDGVKEFLRGGGLTATGGEPLVQMEFLTELFEKAKTKGIHTCLDTSGILYRSEKRATFDRLMASTDLVMLDIKHIDPEEHQKLTKQPNTHILEFAEYLNEKQIPIWIRHVIVPGYTLNDAYLRRLGYFIGGLDNLKALDVLPYHTMGEVKYQNLGIKYPLKDVPAATKEQAVHAKNMIFEGLKNRLRDENHHAHTAN
;
A
#
# COMPACT_ATOMS: atom_id res chain seq x y z
N MET A 1 19.73 -53.83 17.38
CA MET A 1 20.29 -52.76 16.52
C MET A 1 19.22 -51.71 16.27
N TRP A 2 18.76 -51.02 17.36
CA TRP A 2 17.65 -50.06 17.37
C TRP A 2 17.95 -49.01 18.47
N TRP A 3 18.97 -48.18 18.28
CA TRP A 3 19.29 -47.12 19.27
C TRP A 3 20.28 -46.09 18.72
N VAL A 4 20.08 -45.50 17.53
CA VAL A 4 20.92 -44.37 17.03
C VAL A 4 20.11 -43.41 16.17
N CYS A 5 18.85 -43.14 16.43
CA CYS A 5 18.11 -42.14 15.62
C CYS A 5 17.27 -41.16 16.46
N ARG A 6 17.78 -40.74 17.63
CA ARG A 6 17.02 -39.81 18.51
C ARG A 6 17.82 -38.62 19.09
N ILE A 7 19.01 -38.30 18.56
CA ILE A 7 19.85 -37.19 19.11
C ILE A 7 20.23 -36.14 18.06
N LEU A 8 19.61 -36.07 16.90
CA LEU A 8 19.94 -35.04 15.87
C LEU A 8 18.83 -34.03 15.56
N CYS A 9 17.74 -34.00 16.34
CA CYS A 9 16.66 -33.00 16.16
C CYS A 9 16.56 -31.91 17.24
N ALA A 10 17.51 -31.79 18.17
CA ALA A 10 17.39 -30.89 19.31
C ALA A 10 18.48 -29.80 19.41
N HIS A 11 19.20 -29.49 18.34
CA HIS A 11 20.29 -28.49 18.38
C HIS A 11 20.22 -27.40 17.31
N PHE A 12 19.03 -27.01 16.85
CA PHE A 12 18.90 -25.88 15.90
C PHE A 12 18.05 -24.71 16.45
N PHE A 13 17.77 -24.69 17.75
CA PHE A 13 17.14 -23.54 18.40
C PHE A 13 18.03 -23.06 19.53
N LEU A 14 18.92 -22.13 19.28
CA LEU A 14 19.49 -21.12 20.21
C LEU A 14 20.74 -20.48 19.58
N LYS A 15 20.59 -19.81 18.43
CA LYS A 15 21.37 -18.60 18.18
C LYS A 15 20.42 -17.45 18.51
N GLY A 16 20.67 -16.74 19.60
CA GLY A 16 20.02 -15.50 19.96
C GLY A 16 20.31 -14.44 18.88
N GLY A 17 19.58 -14.52 17.77
CA GLY A 17 19.53 -13.46 16.79
C GLY A 17 18.85 -12.27 17.45
N LYS A 18 19.47 -11.09 17.38
CA LYS A 18 18.83 -9.82 17.75
C LYS A 18 17.47 -9.81 17.04
N ALA A 19 16.37 -9.56 17.76
CA ALA A 19 15.05 -9.45 17.15
C ALA A 19 15.11 -8.39 16.06
N MET A 20 14.49 -8.68 14.89
CA MET A 20 14.45 -7.70 13.81
C MET A 20 13.66 -6.48 14.26
N GLU A 21 14.19 -5.31 14.06
CA GLU A 21 13.59 -4.03 14.43
C GLU A 21 13.31 -3.20 13.16
N GLY A 22 12.16 -2.53 13.16
CA GLY A 22 11.78 -1.60 12.09
C GLY A 22 11.56 -0.20 12.65
N HIS A 23 11.84 0.80 11.83
CA HIS A 23 11.52 2.19 12.13
C HIS A 23 10.02 2.44 11.91
N ILE A 24 9.26 2.56 12.98
CA ILE A 24 7.82 2.77 12.96
C ILE A 24 7.52 4.19 13.44
N HIS A 25 6.88 4.97 12.58
CA HIS A 25 6.48 6.34 12.90
C HIS A 25 5.45 6.36 14.04
N SER A 26 4.39 5.57 13.90
CA SER A 26 3.29 5.49 14.87
C SER A 26 2.40 4.28 14.62
N THR A 27 1.50 4.00 15.55
CA THR A 27 0.41 3.03 15.43
C THR A 27 -0.93 3.71 15.70
N GLU A 28 -2.01 3.20 15.09
CA GLU A 28 -3.39 3.64 15.32
C GLU A 28 -4.29 2.42 15.52
N SER A 29 -5.06 2.41 16.61
CA SER A 29 -5.84 1.23 17.02
C SER A 29 -7.19 1.07 16.32
N PHE A 30 -7.73 2.13 15.68
CA PHE A 30 -9.10 2.14 15.18
C PHE A 30 -9.23 2.77 13.78
N GLY A 31 -8.31 2.42 12.86
CA GLY A 31 -8.38 2.85 11.45
C GLY A 31 -9.65 2.34 10.78
N THR A 32 -10.43 3.23 10.20
CA THR A 32 -11.70 2.91 9.53
C THR A 32 -11.64 3.09 8.01
N VAL A 33 -10.52 3.61 7.49
CA VAL A 33 -10.29 3.91 6.07
C VAL A 33 -9.06 3.20 5.49
N ASP A 34 -8.46 2.33 6.28
CA ASP A 34 -7.18 1.67 5.98
C ASP A 34 -7.36 0.19 5.60
N GLY A 35 -8.51 -0.13 5.01
CA GLY A 35 -8.89 -1.47 4.58
C GLY A 35 -10.23 -1.93 5.16
N PRO A 36 -10.62 -3.20 4.99
CA PRO A 36 -11.91 -3.71 5.45
C PRO A 36 -11.98 -3.80 6.98
N GLY A 37 -13.13 -3.43 7.54
CA GLY A 37 -13.39 -3.48 8.98
C GLY A 37 -12.68 -2.39 9.77
N ILE A 38 -12.47 -2.61 11.07
CA ILE A 38 -11.71 -1.71 11.94
C ILE A 38 -10.30 -2.26 12.05
N ARG A 39 -9.29 -1.43 11.71
CA ARG A 39 -7.92 -1.87 11.55
C ARG A 39 -6.99 -1.38 12.65
N PHE A 40 -6.03 -2.20 13.01
CA PHE A 40 -4.81 -1.75 13.66
C PHE A 40 -3.82 -1.33 12.59
N VAL A 41 -3.46 -0.04 12.58
CA VAL A 41 -2.67 0.56 11.51
C VAL A 41 -1.25 0.83 12.01
N VAL A 42 -0.26 0.37 11.26
CA VAL A 42 1.17 0.57 11.55
C VAL A 42 1.75 1.51 10.49
N PHE A 43 2.13 2.71 10.90
CA PHE A 43 2.74 3.71 10.03
C PHE A 43 4.25 3.55 10.00
N PHE A 44 4.76 3.08 8.88
CA PHE A 44 6.18 2.88 8.65
C PHE A 44 6.89 4.22 8.39
N GLN A 45 8.12 4.34 8.90
CA GLN A 45 9.02 5.44 8.60
C GLN A 45 9.78 5.16 7.31
N GLY A 46 9.98 6.20 6.48
CA GLY A 46 10.72 6.16 5.23
C GLY A 46 9.81 6.11 3.99
N CYS A 47 10.02 7.04 3.05
CA CYS A 47 9.34 7.06 1.76
C CYS A 47 10.25 7.68 0.70
N PRO A 48 10.47 7.02 -0.46
CA PRO A 48 11.29 7.58 -1.55
C PRO A 48 10.53 8.59 -2.41
N MET A 49 9.20 8.67 -2.26
CA MET A 49 8.36 9.59 -3.01
C MET A 49 8.28 10.96 -2.34
N ARG A 50 7.95 11.99 -3.15
CA ARG A 50 7.71 13.38 -2.68
C ARG A 50 6.43 13.90 -3.32
N CYS A 51 5.32 13.20 -3.00
CA CYS A 51 3.99 13.56 -3.50
C CYS A 51 3.63 14.97 -3.06
N LEU A 52 3.19 15.81 -3.98
CA LEU A 52 2.85 17.21 -3.69
C LEU A 52 1.72 17.34 -2.66
N TYR A 53 0.82 16.35 -2.58
CA TYR A 53 -0.30 16.29 -1.64
C TYR A 53 -0.06 15.33 -0.46
N CYS A 54 1.19 15.02 -0.13
CA CYS A 54 1.47 14.07 0.94
C CYS A 54 0.85 14.53 2.28
N HIS A 55 0.14 13.64 2.96
CA HIS A 55 -0.42 13.93 4.30
C HIS A 55 0.54 13.57 5.44
N ASN A 56 1.61 12.80 5.14
CA ASN A 56 2.56 12.32 6.12
C ASN A 56 4.01 12.69 5.73
N PRO A 57 4.34 13.99 5.52
CA PRO A 57 5.70 14.41 5.19
C PRO A 57 6.71 14.11 6.30
N ASP A 58 6.24 13.93 7.53
CA ASP A 58 6.98 13.49 8.70
C ASP A 58 7.54 12.06 8.58
N THR A 59 6.95 11.24 7.70
CA THR A 59 7.44 9.89 7.41
C THR A 59 8.48 9.80 6.28
N TRP A 60 8.92 10.89 5.69
CA TRP A 60 9.78 10.86 4.49
C TRP A 60 11.20 10.37 4.74
N SER A 61 11.78 10.65 5.91
CA SER A 61 13.17 10.28 6.21
C SER A 61 13.33 8.77 6.21
N ILE A 62 14.25 8.27 5.37
CA ILE A 62 14.64 6.86 5.35
C ILE A 62 15.64 6.63 6.46
N GLY A 63 15.41 5.60 7.29
CA GLY A 63 16.03 5.48 8.60
C GLY A 63 15.34 6.43 9.57
N GLY A 64 15.31 6.12 10.81
CA GLY A 64 14.68 6.95 11.85
C GLY A 64 15.66 7.18 12.98
N SER A 65 15.22 7.84 14.04
CA SER A 65 15.90 7.80 15.33
C SER A 65 15.74 6.44 15.99
N ASP A 66 16.63 6.06 16.88
CA ASP A 66 16.52 4.81 17.65
C ASP A 66 15.24 4.77 18.51
N GLU A 67 14.66 5.93 18.81
CA GLU A 67 13.38 6.05 19.54
C GLU A 67 12.19 5.46 18.79
N ASN A 68 12.29 5.36 17.47
CA ASN A 68 11.23 4.83 16.60
C ASN A 68 11.41 3.35 16.25
N LEU A 69 12.44 2.71 16.82
CA LEU A 69 12.67 1.28 16.60
C LEU A 69 11.65 0.44 17.36
N ARG A 70 10.98 -0.45 16.65
CA ARG A 70 9.98 -1.37 17.18
C ARG A 70 10.28 -2.79 16.70
N SER A 71 10.21 -3.75 17.60
CA SER A 71 10.23 -5.17 17.21
C SER A 71 8.86 -5.61 16.71
N VAL A 72 8.83 -6.64 15.88
CA VAL A 72 7.57 -7.26 15.41
C VAL A 72 6.70 -7.70 16.59
N ASP A 73 7.32 -8.31 17.62
CA ASP A 73 6.60 -8.80 18.80
C ASP A 73 5.98 -7.63 19.59
N SER A 74 6.64 -6.47 19.69
CA SER A 74 6.07 -5.30 20.36
C SER A 74 4.82 -4.79 19.67
N ILE A 75 4.79 -4.79 18.31
CA ILE A 75 3.64 -4.39 17.50
C ILE A 75 2.48 -5.37 17.66
N LEU A 76 2.77 -6.67 17.61
CA LEU A 76 1.74 -7.69 17.76
C LEU A 76 1.18 -7.78 19.19
N ASN A 77 1.97 -7.46 20.21
CA ASN A 77 1.47 -7.35 21.59
C ASN A 77 0.51 -6.15 21.75
N GLU A 78 0.80 -5.01 21.09
CA GLU A 78 -0.11 -3.87 21.07
C GLU A 78 -1.42 -4.21 20.33
N TYR A 79 -1.32 -4.90 19.18
CA TYR A 79 -2.49 -5.44 18.46
C TYR A 79 -3.35 -6.34 19.37
N ASP A 80 -2.72 -7.28 20.09
CA ASP A 80 -3.43 -8.20 20.99
C ASP A 80 -4.20 -7.46 22.10
N GLY A 81 -3.70 -6.29 22.54
CA GLY A 81 -4.36 -5.44 23.54
C GLY A 81 -5.68 -4.83 23.07
N VAL A 82 -5.88 -4.72 21.75
CA VAL A 82 -7.07 -4.05 21.16
C VAL A 82 -7.89 -4.95 20.24
N LYS A 83 -7.47 -6.18 19.99
CA LYS A 83 -8.05 -7.10 19.00
C LYS A 83 -9.55 -7.30 19.11
N GLU A 84 -10.09 -7.30 20.31
CA GLU A 84 -11.53 -7.49 20.55
C GLU A 84 -12.39 -6.36 19.95
N PHE A 85 -11.80 -5.21 19.68
CA PHE A 85 -12.45 -4.06 19.06
C PHE A 85 -12.30 -4.02 17.54
N LEU A 86 -11.38 -4.84 16.97
CA LEU A 86 -11.03 -4.83 15.55
C LEU A 86 -11.95 -5.75 14.73
N ARG A 87 -13.27 -5.53 14.82
CA ARG A 87 -14.28 -6.39 14.21
C ARG A 87 -14.20 -6.38 12.68
N GLY A 88 -14.05 -7.57 12.07
CA GLY A 88 -13.95 -7.73 10.62
C GLY A 88 -12.71 -7.07 9.99
N GLY A 89 -11.78 -6.63 10.82
CA GLY A 89 -10.56 -5.94 10.42
C GLY A 89 -9.33 -6.82 10.52
N GLY A 90 -8.22 -6.23 10.93
CA GLY A 90 -6.91 -6.88 11.05
C GLY A 90 -5.80 -5.84 11.18
N LEU A 91 -4.61 -6.14 10.65
CA LEU A 91 -3.45 -5.26 10.66
C LEU A 91 -3.24 -4.64 9.27
N THR A 92 -2.99 -3.34 9.22
CA THR A 92 -2.58 -2.63 8.00
C THR A 92 -1.20 -2.02 8.19
N ALA A 93 -0.30 -2.29 7.26
CA ALA A 93 0.97 -1.60 7.14
C ALA A 93 0.83 -0.46 6.11
N THR A 94 1.12 0.76 6.52
CA THR A 94 1.03 2.00 5.74
C THR A 94 2.09 3.02 6.18
N GLY A 95 1.87 4.30 6.02
CA GLY A 95 2.67 5.40 6.58
C GLY A 95 3.46 6.16 5.54
N GLY A 96 4.78 5.99 5.49
CA GLY A 96 5.62 6.39 4.38
C GLY A 96 5.41 5.43 3.20
N GLU A 97 6.35 4.52 3.03
CA GLU A 97 6.25 3.41 2.07
C GLU A 97 6.75 2.12 2.78
N PRO A 98 5.85 1.21 3.18
CA PRO A 98 6.24 0.02 3.95
C PRO A 98 7.29 -0.86 3.28
N LEU A 99 7.29 -0.90 1.94
CA LEU A 99 8.24 -1.68 1.14
C LEU A 99 9.71 -1.21 1.30
N VAL A 100 9.96 -0.02 1.89
CA VAL A 100 11.31 0.43 2.26
C VAL A 100 11.93 -0.51 3.30
N GLN A 101 11.10 -1.12 4.15
CA GLN A 101 11.52 -2.04 5.21
C GLN A 101 11.00 -3.47 4.94
N MET A 102 11.25 -3.96 3.74
CA MET A 102 10.70 -5.19 3.17
C MET A 102 10.83 -6.41 4.11
N GLU A 103 12.02 -6.64 4.68
CA GLU A 103 12.25 -7.82 5.53
C GLU A 103 11.46 -7.74 6.83
N PHE A 104 11.43 -6.56 7.47
CA PHE A 104 10.67 -6.33 8.68
C PHE A 104 9.15 -6.47 8.42
N LEU A 105 8.66 -5.88 7.34
CA LEU A 105 7.26 -6.00 6.90
C LEU A 105 6.88 -7.46 6.68
N THR A 106 7.76 -8.22 6.02
CA THR A 106 7.53 -9.64 5.74
C THR A 106 7.43 -10.44 7.05
N GLU A 107 8.36 -10.25 8.00
CA GLU A 107 8.31 -10.92 9.31
C GLU A 107 7.03 -10.53 10.08
N LEU A 108 6.64 -9.26 10.04
CA LEU A 108 5.42 -8.78 10.69
C LEU A 108 4.19 -9.50 10.14
N PHE A 109 4.07 -9.61 8.82
CA PHE A 109 2.93 -10.26 8.18
C PHE A 109 2.96 -11.78 8.37
N GLU A 110 4.12 -12.44 8.25
CA GLU A 110 4.26 -13.86 8.53
C GLU A 110 3.80 -14.21 9.96
N LYS A 111 4.27 -13.45 10.97
CA LYS A 111 3.84 -13.65 12.36
C LYS A 111 2.36 -13.31 12.58
N ALA A 112 1.84 -12.25 11.95
CA ALA A 112 0.42 -11.91 12.00
C ALA A 112 -0.45 -13.06 11.45
N LYS A 113 -0.04 -13.68 10.33
CA LYS A 113 -0.74 -14.84 9.74
C LYS A 113 -0.76 -16.05 10.69
N THR A 114 0.30 -16.31 11.44
CA THR A 114 0.30 -17.42 12.44
C THR A 114 -0.73 -17.21 13.55
N LYS A 115 -1.12 -15.95 13.81
CA LYS A 115 -2.17 -15.57 14.76
C LYS A 115 -3.57 -15.49 14.12
N GLY A 116 -3.72 -15.80 12.83
CA GLY A 116 -4.99 -15.67 12.09
C GLY A 116 -5.40 -14.22 11.82
N ILE A 117 -4.47 -13.27 11.90
CA ILE A 117 -4.73 -11.85 11.66
C ILE A 117 -4.77 -11.60 10.13
N HIS A 118 -5.82 -10.91 9.65
CA HIS A 118 -5.91 -10.45 8.28
C HIS A 118 -4.92 -9.31 8.05
N THR A 119 -4.06 -9.44 7.02
CA THR A 119 -3.00 -8.49 6.69
C THR A 119 -3.36 -7.65 5.48
N CYS A 120 -3.14 -6.35 5.57
CA CYS A 120 -3.34 -5.39 4.48
C CYS A 120 -2.07 -4.56 4.27
N LEU A 121 -1.58 -4.53 3.05
CA LEU A 121 -0.47 -3.67 2.64
C LEU A 121 -1.02 -2.45 1.90
N ASP A 122 -0.84 -1.27 2.48
CA ASP A 122 -1.13 0.01 1.87
C ASP A 122 0.17 0.61 1.32
N THR A 123 0.31 0.68 0.01
CA THR A 123 1.56 0.99 -0.67
C THR A 123 1.35 1.71 -2.00
N SER A 124 2.35 2.44 -2.43
CA SER A 124 2.43 2.90 -3.82
C SER A 124 2.98 1.84 -4.78
N GLY A 125 3.63 0.79 -4.28
CA GLY A 125 4.32 -0.21 -5.11
C GLY A 125 5.60 0.29 -5.79
N ILE A 126 6.06 1.51 -5.51
CA ILE A 126 7.19 2.16 -6.21
C ILE A 126 8.50 1.38 -6.11
N LEU A 127 8.64 0.53 -5.09
CA LEU A 127 9.85 -0.27 -4.86
C LEU A 127 9.79 -1.66 -5.53
N TYR A 128 8.69 -1.99 -6.21
CA TYR A 128 8.63 -3.24 -6.95
C TYR A 128 9.71 -3.28 -8.06
N ARG A 129 10.34 -4.42 -8.19
CA ARG A 129 11.29 -4.73 -9.25
C ARG A 129 11.11 -6.19 -9.65
N SER A 130 10.94 -6.46 -10.94
CA SER A 130 10.72 -7.81 -11.45
C SER A 130 11.88 -8.77 -11.16
N GLU A 131 13.12 -8.26 -11.11
CA GLU A 131 14.32 -9.02 -10.74
C GLU A 131 14.37 -9.40 -9.25
N LYS A 132 13.55 -8.76 -8.39
CA LYS A 132 13.40 -9.10 -6.97
C LYS A 132 12.13 -9.88 -6.67
N ARG A 133 11.52 -10.48 -7.69
CA ARG A 133 10.23 -11.15 -7.61
C ARG A 133 10.13 -12.14 -6.43
N ALA A 134 11.16 -12.94 -6.19
CA ALA A 134 11.16 -13.91 -5.08
C ALA A 134 10.95 -13.29 -3.69
N THR A 135 11.49 -12.08 -3.47
CA THR A 135 11.26 -11.35 -2.21
C THR A 135 9.80 -10.90 -2.09
N PHE A 136 9.23 -10.43 -3.21
CA PHE A 136 7.80 -10.06 -3.24
C PHE A 136 6.89 -11.29 -3.10
N ASP A 137 7.24 -12.44 -3.71
CA ASP A 137 6.48 -13.69 -3.57
C ASP A 137 6.39 -14.10 -2.09
N ARG A 138 7.48 -13.97 -1.32
CA ARG A 138 7.47 -14.25 0.11
C ARG A 138 6.54 -13.31 0.90
N LEU A 139 6.59 -12.01 0.66
CA LEU A 139 5.70 -11.05 1.30
C LEU A 139 4.23 -11.32 0.94
N MET A 140 3.95 -11.53 -0.35
CA MET A 140 2.59 -11.75 -0.84
C MET A 140 1.97 -13.04 -0.31
N ALA A 141 2.76 -14.07 0.00
CA ALA A 141 2.26 -15.30 0.64
C ALA A 141 1.62 -15.05 2.02
N SER A 142 1.93 -13.92 2.65
CA SER A 142 1.39 -13.50 3.95
C SER A 142 0.55 -12.22 3.85
N THR A 143 0.13 -11.81 2.64
CA THR A 143 -0.67 -10.60 2.39
C THR A 143 -2.05 -10.98 1.88
N ASP A 144 -3.12 -10.57 2.59
CA ASP A 144 -4.50 -10.88 2.20
C ASP A 144 -5.09 -9.82 1.26
N LEU A 145 -4.61 -8.59 1.34
CA LEU A 145 -5.09 -7.46 0.55
C LEU A 145 -3.97 -6.46 0.32
N VAL A 146 -3.89 -5.92 -0.89
CA VAL A 146 -3.05 -4.75 -1.19
C VAL A 146 -3.94 -3.57 -1.53
N MET A 147 -3.80 -2.47 -0.82
CA MET A 147 -4.32 -1.16 -1.19
C MET A 147 -3.23 -0.46 -2.00
N LEU A 148 -3.43 -0.34 -3.30
CA LEU A 148 -2.44 0.18 -4.23
C LEU A 148 -2.80 1.59 -4.68
N ASP A 149 -1.91 2.54 -4.39
CA ASP A 149 -2.05 3.92 -4.84
C ASP A 149 -1.53 4.10 -6.28
N ILE A 150 -2.41 4.21 -7.26
CA ILE A 150 -2.04 4.71 -8.59
C ILE A 150 -2.23 6.22 -8.61
N LYS A 151 -1.15 6.95 -8.34
CA LYS A 151 -1.22 8.40 -8.12
C LYS A 151 -1.42 9.21 -9.40
N HIS A 152 -0.96 8.70 -10.53
CA HIS A 152 -1.27 9.20 -11.87
C HIS A 152 -0.96 8.13 -12.91
N ILE A 153 -1.80 8.00 -13.94
CA ILE A 153 -1.61 6.99 -15.00
C ILE A 153 -0.56 7.39 -16.03
N ASP A 154 -0.42 8.68 -16.27
CA ASP A 154 0.58 9.22 -17.21
C ASP A 154 1.94 9.33 -16.51
N PRO A 155 3.05 8.82 -17.11
CA PRO A 155 4.36 8.77 -16.47
C PRO A 155 4.97 10.16 -16.22
N GLU A 156 4.79 11.11 -17.12
CA GLU A 156 5.34 12.46 -16.96
C GLU A 156 4.61 13.24 -15.87
N GLU A 157 3.28 13.18 -15.88
CA GLU A 157 2.46 13.81 -14.85
C GLU A 157 2.66 13.14 -13.49
N HIS A 158 2.85 11.80 -13.46
CA HIS A 158 3.21 11.09 -12.23
C HIS A 158 4.54 11.60 -11.68
N GLN A 159 5.55 11.78 -12.52
CA GLN A 159 6.86 12.28 -12.08
C GLN A 159 6.79 13.74 -11.59
N LYS A 160 5.98 14.59 -12.21
CA LYS A 160 5.70 15.95 -11.70
C LYS A 160 5.05 15.91 -10.32
N LEU A 161 4.08 15.03 -10.13
CA LEU A 161 3.28 14.90 -8.91
C LEU A 161 4.03 14.27 -7.74
N THR A 162 4.94 13.31 -8.01
CA THR A 162 5.53 12.43 -6.96
C THR A 162 7.05 12.42 -6.93
N LYS A 163 7.70 13.02 -7.93
CA LYS A 163 9.15 12.98 -8.20
C LYS A 163 9.69 11.60 -8.58
N GLN A 164 8.82 10.66 -8.91
CA GLN A 164 9.16 9.29 -9.31
C GLN A 164 8.38 8.88 -10.56
N PRO A 165 8.90 7.99 -11.42
CA PRO A 165 8.11 7.39 -12.51
C PRO A 165 7.07 6.41 -11.95
N ASN A 166 6.01 6.12 -12.75
CA ASN A 166 4.96 5.17 -12.37
C ASN A 166 5.17 3.73 -12.90
N THR A 167 6.20 3.49 -13.71
CA THR A 167 6.43 2.19 -14.37
C THR A 167 6.35 1.03 -13.39
N HIS A 168 7.11 1.08 -12.30
CA HIS A 168 7.14 0.01 -11.30
C HIS A 168 5.83 -0.17 -10.53
N ILE A 169 5.04 0.90 -10.41
CA ILE A 169 3.71 0.85 -9.78
C ILE A 169 2.75 0.05 -10.66
N LEU A 170 2.75 0.31 -11.98
CA LEU A 170 1.91 -0.40 -12.92
C LEU A 170 2.36 -1.86 -13.08
N GLU A 171 3.66 -2.11 -13.18
CA GLU A 171 4.23 -3.47 -13.15
C GLU A 171 3.86 -4.23 -11.87
N PHE A 172 3.80 -3.54 -10.72
CA PHE A 172 3.36 -4.16 -9.47
C PHE A 172 1.88 -4.54 -9.49
N ALA A 173 1.02 -3.69 -10.07
CA ALA A 173 -0.40 -4.03 -10.25
C ALA A 173 -0.57 -5.27 -11.14
N GLU A 174 0.18 -5.39 -12.24
CA GLU A 174 0.17 -6.54 -13.12
C GLU A 174 0.70 -7.81 -12.42
N TYR A 175 1.77 -7.68 -11.63
CA TYR A 175 2.30 -8.76 -10.81
C TYR A 175 1.25 -9.25 -9.78
N LEU A 176 0.56 -8.34 -9.09
CA LEU A 176 -0.50 -8.70 -8.15
C LEU A 176 -1.66 -9.40 -8.85
N ASN A 177 -1.99 -8.97 -10.09
CA ASN A 177 -3.01 -9.62 -10.91
C ASN A 177 -2.58 -11.05 -11.30
N GLU A 178 -1.35 -11.24 -11.74
CA GLU A 178 -0.83 -12.57 -12.05
C GLU A 178 -0.88 -13.50 -10.83
N LYS A 179 -0.57 -12.98 -9.64
CA LYS A 179 -0.61 -13.74 -8.38
C LYS A 179 -2.01 -13.86 -7.78
N GLN A 180 -3.01 -13.24 -8.39
CA GLN A 180 -4.40 -13.21 -7.89
C GLN A 180 -4.52 -12.69 -6.45
N ILE A 181 -3.60 -11.80 -6.04
CA ILE A 181 -3.69 -11.11 -4.75
C ILE A 181 -4.79 -10.06 -4.82
N PRO A 182 -5.79 -10.06 -3.93
CA PRO A 182 -6.85 -9.04 -3.93
C PRO A 182 -6.28 -7.62 -3.84
N ILE A 183 -6.77 -6.71 -4.70
CA ILE A 183 -6.35 -5.31 -4.68
C ILE A 183 -7.53 -4.35 -4.55
N TRP A 184 -7.30 -3.28 -3.77
CA TRP A 184 -8.08 -2.05 -3.81
C TRP A 184 -7.21 -0.97 -4.45
N ILE A 185 -7.70 -0.37 -5.53
CA ILE A 185 -7.02 0.77 -6.14
C ILE A 185 -7.48 2.04 -5.46
N ARG A 186 -6.51 2.90 -5.09
CA ARG A 186 -6.78 4.24 -4.58
C ARG A 186 -6.24 5.28 -5.53
N HIS A 187 -7.03 6.34 -5.72
CA HIS A 187 -6.66 7.47 -6.57
C HIS A 187 -7.13 8.78 -5.96
N VAL A 188 -6.20 9.70 -5.71
CA VAL A 188 -6.52 11.01 -5.13
C VAL A 188 -6.79 12.01 -6.24
N ILE A 189 -7.93 12.69 -6.15
CA ILE A 189 -8.34 13.73 -7.08
C ILE A 189 -7.83 15.08 -6.61
N VAL A 190 -6.83 15.60 -7.33
CA VAL A 190 -6.20 16.90 -7.08
C VAL A 190 -6.55 17.83 -8.25
N PRO A 191 -7.32 18.93 -8.03
CA PRO A 191 -7.63 19.88 -9.10
C PRO A 191 -6.37 20.43 -9.78
N GLY A 192 -6.38 20.46 -11.11
CA GLY A 192 -5.24 20.91 -11.92
C GLY A 192 -4.12 19.88 -12.10
N TYR A 193 -4.19 18.70 -11.42
CA TYR A 193 -3.18 17.64 -11.54
C TYR A 193 -3.80 16.32 -12.00
N THR A 194 -4.63 15.69 -11.19
CA THR A 194 -5.20 14.36 -11.48
C THR A 194 -6.63 14.42 -11.97
N LEU A 195 -7.33 15.54 -11.83
CA LEU A 195 -8.69 15.74 -12.30
C LEU A 195 -8.67 16.11 -13.81
N ASN A 196 -8.50 15.08 -14.64
CA ASN A 196 -8.52 15.18 -16.09
C ASN A 196 -9.19 13.94 -16.70
N ASP A 197 -10.25 14.14 -17.45
CA ASP A 197 -11.11 13.06 -17.96
C ASP A 197 -10.37 12.04 -18.82
N ALA A 198 -9.41 12.49 -19.66
CA ALA A 198 -8.65 11.59 -20.51
C ALA A 198 -7.74 10.66 -19.67
N TYR A 199 -7.07 11.21 -18.66
CA TYR A 199 -6.23 10.42 -17.76
C TYR A 199 -7.06 9.50 -16.86
N LEU A 200 -8.22 9.96 -16.38
CA LEU A 200 -9.13 9.14 -15.58
C LEU A 200 -9.68 7.94 -16.38
N ARG A 201 -10.05 8.14 -17.67
CA ARG A 201 -10.44 7.03 -18.55
C ARG A 201 -9.27 6.08 -18.84
N ARG A 202 -8.05 6.59 -19.03
CA ARG A 202 -6.84 5.75 -19.18
C ARG A 202 -6.58 4.92 -17.92
N LEU A 203 -6.72 5.51 -16.74
CA LEU A 203 -6.63 4.77 -15.46
C LEU A 203 -7.70 3.67 -15.41
N GLY A 204 -8.93 4.01 -15.74
CA GLY A 204 -10.04 3.05 -15.80
C GLY A 204 -9.77 1.90 -16.76
N TYR A 205 -9.26 2.20 -17.94
CA TYR A 205 -8.90 1.20 -18.95
C TYR A 205 -7.79 0.26 -18.45
N PHE A 206 -6.78 0.79 -17.77
CA PHE A 206 -5.72 -0.01 -17.17
C PHE A 206 -6.26 -0.95 -16.09
N ILE A 207 -6.99 -0.42 -15.10
CA ILE A 207 -7.50 -1.24 -13.99
C ILE A 207 -8.60 -2.22 -14.42
N GLY A 208 -9.27 -1.96 -15.55
CA GLY A 208 -10.25 -2.87 -16.13
C GLY A 208 -9.66 -4.19 -16.64
N GLY A 209 -8.34 -4.27 -16.85
CA GLY A 209 -7.63 -5.50 -17.16
C GLY A 209 -7.10 -6.27 -15.94
N LEU A 210 -7.51 -5.87 -14.71
CA LEU A 210 -7.06 -6.51 -13.47
C LEU A 210 -8.20 -7.36 -12.88
N ASP A 211 -8.13 -8.67 -13.04
CA ASP A 211 -9.16 -9.62 -12.59
C ASP A 211 -9.27 -9.70 -11.06
N ASN A 212 -8.19 -9.36 -10.37
CA ASN A 212 -8.08 -9.38 -8.91
C ASN A 212 -8.58 -8.08 -8.23
N LEU A 213 -9.10 -7.10 -9.01
CA LEU A 213 -9.62 -5.83 -8.49
C LEU A 213 -10.89 -6.08 -7.65
N LYS A 214 -10.87 -5.63 -6.38
CA LYS A 214 -11.99 -5.75 -5.42
C LYS A 214 -12.70 -4.44 -5.15
N ALA A 215 -11.96 -3.32 -5.15
CA ALA A 215 -12.53 -2.00 -4.92
C ALA A 215 -11.73 -0.89 -5.62
N LEU A 216 -12.41 0.24 -5.84
CA LEU A 216 -11.81 1.50 -6.29
C LEU A 216 -12.25 2.62 -5.36
N ASP A 217 -11.27 3.23 -4.68
CA ASP A 217 -11.44 4.41 -3.85
C ASP A 217 -10.94 5.66 -4.59
N VAL A 218 -11.87 6.55 -4.87
CA VAL A 218 -11.56 7.86 -5.46
C VAL A 218 -11.68 8.90 -4.34
N LEU A 219 -10.53 9.41 -3.91
CA LEU A 219 -10.41 10.24 -2.73
C LEU A 219 -10.28 11.72 -3.11
N PRO A 220 -11.16 12.62 -2.62
CA PRO A 220 -10.99 14.04 -2.84
C PRO A 220 -9.77 14.56 -2.07
N TYR A 221 -8.90 15.32 -2.75
CA TYR A 221 -7.82 16.06 -2.13
C TYR A 221 -8.35 17.06 -1.10
N HIS A 222 -7.67 17.15 0.05
CA HIS A 222 -7.93 18.13 1.11
C HIS A 222 -6.62 18.65 1.71
N THR A 223 -6.67 19.79 2.35
CA THR A 223 -5.49 20.53 2.85
C THR A 223 -5.08 20.17 4.28
N MET A 224 -5.70 19.15 4.91
CA MET A 224 -5.45 18.82 6.33
C MET A 224 -3.98 18.45 6.62
N GLY A 225 -3.21 18.00 5.61
CA GLY A 225 -1.79 17.73 5.74
C GLY A 225 -0.90 18.98 5.91
N GLU A 226 -1.39 20.18 5.59
CA GLU A 226 -0.61 21.42 5.59
C GLU A 226 0.03 21.72 6.95
N VAL A 227 -0.68 21.43 8.05
CA VAL A 227 -0.18 21.64 9.41
C VAL A 227 1.13 20.88 9.66
N LYS A 228 1.26 19.67 9.13
CA LYS A 228 2.50 18.88 9.28
C LYS A 228 3.69 19.53 8.55
N TYR A 229 3.45 20.13 7.37
CA TYR A 229 4.48 20.88 6.66
C TYR A 229 4.94 22.10 7.44
N GLN A 230 4.01 22.83 8.03
CA GLN A 230 4.32 23.99 8.91
C GLN A 230 5.18 23.56 10.10
N ASN A 231 4.82 22.46 10.77
CA ASN A 231 5.57 21.92 11.92
C ASN A 231 7.00 21.48 11.52
N LEU A 232 7.19 21.01 10.28
CA LEU A 232 8.49 20.62 9.75
C LEU A 232 9.28 21.79 9.17
N GLY A 233 8.72 23.01 9.12
CA GLY A 233 9.35 24.16 8.47
C GLY A 233 9.47 24.01 6.94
N ILE A 234 8.64 23.20 6.32
CA ILE A 234 8.65 22.91 4.88
C ILE A 234 7.48 23.63 4.21
N LYS A 235 7.75 24.28 3.06
CA LYS A 235 6.69 24.91 2.27
C LYS A 235 5.72 23.87 1.73
N TYR A 236 4.41 24.07 1.99
CA TYR A 236 3.38 23.20 1.41
C TYR A 236 3.27 23.42 -0.12
N PRO A 237 3.45 22.39 -0.97
CA PRO A 237 3.54 22.58 -2.42
C PRO A 237 2.22 23.01 -3.07
N LEU A 238 1.06 22.60 -2.50
CA LEU A 238 -0.28 22.83 -3.04
C LEU A 238 -1.05 23.91 -2.29
N LYS A 239 -0.36 24.91 -1.70
CA LYS A 239 -0.99 25.97 -0.90
C LYS A 239 -2.12 26.70 -1.64
N ASP A 240 -1.96 26.88 -2.97
CA ASP A 240 -2.92 27.62 -3.79
C ASP A 240 -3.90 26.71 -4.55
N VAL A 241 -3.87 25.40 -4.28
CA VAL A 241 -4.78 24.42 -4.89
C VAL A 241 -5.97 24.18 -3.97
N PRO A 242 -7.20 24.44 -4.41
CA PRO A 242 -8.38 24.24 -3.59
C PRO A 242 -8.61 22.75 -3.32
N ALA A 243 -9.23 22.43 -2.18
CA ALA A 243 -9.70 21.07 -1.93
C ALA A 243 -10.67 20.61 -3.02
N ALA A 244 -10.61 19.33 -3.38
CA ALA A 244 -11.54 18.76 -4.34
C ALA A 244 -12.93 18.62 -3.72
N THR A 245 -13.98 18.87 -4.50
CA THR A 245 -15.36 18.71 -4.04
C THR A 245 -15.81 17.25 -4.15
N LYS A 246 -16.90 16.92 -3.45
CA LYS A 246 -17.53 15.60 -3.55
C LYS A 246 -18.02 15.33 -4.99
N GLU A 247 -18.56 16.34 -5.64
CA GLU A 247 -19.05 16.28 -7.03
C GLU A 247 -17.90 15.96 -8.00
N GLN A 248 -16.72 16.57 -7.80
CA GLN A 248 -15.52 16.29 -8.58
C GLN A 248 -15.05 14.84 -8.38
N ALA A 249 -15.10 14.32 -7.15
CA ALA A 249 -14.75 12.94 -6.86
C ALA A 249 -15.75 11.95 -7.51
N VAL A 250 -17.04 12.25 -7.47
CA VAL A 250 -18.08 11.45 -8.15
C VAL A 250 -17.89 11.49 -9.67
N HIS A 251 -17.63 12.67 -10.26
CA HIS A 251 -17.33 12.81 -11.69
C HIS A 251 -16.10 11.97 -12.07
N ALA A 252 -15.01 12.11 -11.33
CA ALA A 252 -13.79 11.35 -11.59
C ALA A 252 -14.02 9.83 -11.52
N LYS A 253 -14.77 9.36 -10.53
CA LYS A 253 -15.15 7.96 -10.39
C LYS A 253 -15.92 7.47 -11.61
N ASN A 254 -16.86 8.28 -12.15
CA ASN A 254 -17.61 7.94 -13.34
C ASN A 254 -16.71 7.83 -14.58
N MET A 255 -15.72 8.73 -14.74
CA MET A 255 -14.76 8.69 -15.85
C MET A 255 -13.87 7.44 -15.77
N ILE A 256 -13.43 7.07 -14.57
CA ILE A 256 -12.67 5.82 -14.36
C ILE A 256 -13.53 4.61 -14.73
N PHE A 257 -14.79 4.55 -14.29
CA PHE A 257 -15.69 3.46 -14.64
C PHE A 257 -16.02 3.39 -16.14
N GLU A 258 -16.08 4.53 -16.85
CA GLU A 258 -16.21 4.55 -18.29
C GLU A 258 -15.01 3.86 -18.97
N GLY A 259 -13.78 4.21 -18.56
CA GLY A 259 -12.57 3.56 -19.04
C GLY A 259 -12.54 2.06 -18.79
N LEU A 260 -12.92 1.65 -17.57
CA LEU A 260 -13.00 0.23 -17.17
C LEU A 260 -14.00 -0.54 -18.07
N LYS A 261 -15.19 0.01 -18.30
CA LYS A 261 -16.19 -0.59 -19.18
C LYS A 261 -15.67 -0.71 -20.63
N ASN A 262 -14.90 0.26 -21.11
CA ASN A 262 -14.32 0.20 -22.45
C ASN A 262 -13.32 -0.97 -22.55
N ARG A 263 -12.47 -1.16 -21.55
CA ARG A 263 -11.54 -2.29 -21.51
C ARG A 263 -12.27 -3.64 -21.59
N LEU A 264 -13.30 -3.83 -20.77
CA LEU A 264 -14.10 -5.08 -20.75
C LEU A 264 -14.83 -5.34 -22.08
N ARG A 265 -15.24 -4.28 -22.79
CA ARG A 265 -15.84 -4.43 -24.12
C ARG A 265 -14.82 -4.88 -25.16
N ASP A 266 -13.62 -4.30 -25.14
CA ASP A 266 -12.55 -4.64 -26.07
C ASP A 266 -12.11 -6.10 -25.88
N GLU A 267 -12.00 -6.57 -24.65
CA GLU A 267 -11.66 -7.96 -24.34
C GLU A 267 -12.73 -8.94 -24.84
N ASN A 268 -14.01 -8.63 -24.64
CA ASN A 268 -15.11 -9.45 -25.15
C ASN A 268 -15.14 -9.50 -26.68
N HIS A 269 -14.84 -8.41 -27.37
CA HIS A 269 -14.74 -8.39 -28.83
C HIS A 269 -13.58 -9.27 -29.35
N HIS A 270 -12.41 -9.21 -28.69
CA HIS A 270 -11.28 -10.06 -29.06
C HIS A 270 -11.55 -11.55 -28.83
N ALA A 271 -12.23 -11.90 -27.73
CA ALA A 271 -12.60 -13.28 -27.43
C ALA A 271 -13.59 -13.86 -28.48
N HIS A 272 -14.51 -13.04 -29.03
CA HIS A 272 -15.46 -13.46 -30.05
C HIS A 272 -14.87 -13.53 -31.46
N THR A 273 -13.80 -12.81 -31.75
CA THR A 273 -13.12 -12.85 -33.07
C THR A 273 -12.03 -13.91 -33.15
N ALA A 274 -11.64 -14.52 -32.04
CA ALA A 274 -10.63 -15.58 -31.96
C ALA A 274 -11.21 -17.01 -31.99
N ASN A 275 -12.53 -17.15 -31.97
CA ASN A 275 -13.29 -18.40 -32.15
C ASN A 275 -13.90 -18.44 -33.56
#